data_835245d61356f037eddca5d26f4645d8
#
_entry.id   835245d61356f037eddca5d26f4645d8
#
_cell.length_a   1.000
_cell.length_b   1.000
_cell.length_c   1.000
_cell.angle_alpha   90.00
_cell.angle_beta   90.00
_cell.angle_gamma   90.00
#
_symmetry.space_group_name_H-M   'P 1'
#
loop_
_entity.id
_entity.type
_entity.pdbx_description
1 polymer ?
#
loop_
_entity_poly.entity_id
_entity_poly.type
_entity_poly.pdbx_seq_one_letter_code
_entity_poly.pdbx_strand_id
1 'polypeptide(L)'
;LVPGKDFMISPHSSGLKGTFNVVKVDLNNWSSILKNSKVNHPLIVSLNVSKIIDRDTISIYKELRNILNKSFPVLWISTEKLQWSVADYVSNFPMIKIASKSVNYDFSRVQLNIEHKFKKGLKTQNVVGMVSGRRKKSIIISAHYDHLGMMGQVKFPGANDNASGVSLLLNLASYYSE
;
A
#
# COMPACT_ATOMS: atom_id res chain seq x y z
N LEU A 1 4.79 -3.33 -17.12
CA LEU A 1 5.19 -3.26 -15.71
C LEU A 1 4.62 -4.45 -14.94
N VAL A 2 5.39 -5.00 -14.00
CA VAL A 2 5.05 -6.18 -13.21
C VAL A 2 4.60 -5.74 -11.80
N PRO A 3 3.38 -6.14 -11.34
CA PRO A 3 2.91 -5.83 -10.00
C PRO A 3 3.86 -6.39 -8.93
N GLY A 4 4.13 -5.60 -7.87
CA GLY A 4 4.99 -5.98 -6.77
C GLY A 4 6.50 -5.83 -7.05
N LYS A 5 6.90 -5.69 -8.33
CA LYS A 5 8.29 -5.48 -8.74
C LYS A 5 8.50 -4.06 -9.24
N ASP A 6 7.68 -3.63 -10.19
CA ASP A 6 7.80 -2.34 -10.87
C ASP A 6 6.84 -1.31 -10.27
N PHE A 7 5.70 -1.76 -9.77
CA PHE A 7 4.70 -0.92 -9.16
C PHE A 7 3.89 -1.64 -8.07
N MET A 8 3.24 -0.85 -7.24
CA MET A 8 2.27 -1.29 -6.24
C MET A 8 1.03 -0.41 -6.33
N ILE A 9 -0.15 -1.02 -6.20
CA ILE A 9 -1.41 -0.29 -6.04
C ILE A 9 -1.64 -0.12 -4.55
N SER A 10 -1.92 1.10 -4.10
CA SER A 10 -2.25 1.33 -2.69
C SER A 10 -3.52 0.57 -2.30
N PRO A 11 -3.58 -0.05 -1.11
CA PRO A 11 -4.66 -0.97 -0.74
C PRO A 11 -6.04 -0.32 -0.69
N HIS A 12 -6.11 0.99 -0.45
CA HIS A 12 -7.35 1.77 -0.43
C HIS A 12 -7.84 2.21 -1.83
N SER A 13 -7.10 1.86 -2.89
CA SER A 13 -7.42 2.29 -4.25
C SER A 13 -8.75 1.73 -4.73
N SER A 14 -9.57 2.58 -5.36
CA SER A 14 -10.73 2.15 -6.14
C SER A 14 -10.32 1.48 -7.45
N GLY A 15 -11.24 0.77 -8.09
CA GLY A 15 -11.05 0.23 -9.43
C GLY A 15 -11.00 1.35 -10.47
N LEU A 16 -10.19 1.15 -11.52
CA LEU A 16 -10.12 2.06 -12.65
C LEU A 16 -9.63 1.32 -13.90
N LYS A 17 -10.37 1.46 -15.01
CA LYS A 17 -10.02 0.83 -16.28
C LYS A 17 -10.11 1.85 -17.42
N GLY A 18 -9.09 1.88 -18.27
CA GLY A 18 -9.05 2.76 -19.45
C GLY A 18 -7.66 3.24 -19.81
N THR A 19 -7.62 4.13 -20.80
CA THR A 19 -6.42 4.86 -21.21
C THR A 19 -6.58 6.34 -20.83
N PHE A 20 -5.56 6.88 -20.17
CA PHE A 20 -5.60 8.19 -19.54
C PHE A 20 -4.42 9.04 -19.99
N ASN A 21 -4.65 10.33 -20.15
CA ASN A 21 -3.58 11.30 -20.30
C ASN A 21 -2.91 11.56 -18.95
N VAL A 22 -1.60 11.69 -18.95
CA VAL A 22 -0.81 11.94 -17.74
C VAL A 22 -0.40 13.40 -17.69
N VAL A 23 -0.72 14.05 -16.57
CA VAL A 23 -0.25 15.40 -16.27
C VAL A 23 0.82 15.34 -15.19
N LYS A 24 2.00 15.84 -15.52
CA LYS A 24 3.12 15.94 -14.59
C LYS A 24 2.86 17.11 -13.63
N VAL A 25 2.91 16.82 -12.32
CA VAL A 25 2.58 17.77 -11.25
C VAL A 25 3.79 17.99 -10.37
N ASP A 26 4.00 19.24 -10.01
CA ASP A 26 5.01 19.68 -9.05
C ASP A 26 4.45 20.78 -8.11
N LEU A 27 5.30 21.34 -7.24
CA LEU A 27 4.92 22.38 -6.29
C LEU A 27 4.54 23.71 -6.97
N ASN A 28 4.88 23.93 -8.25
CA ASN A 28 4.59 25.16 -8.95
C ASN A 28 3.24 25.14 -9.66
N ASN A 29 2.79 23.97 -10.14
CA ASN A 29 1.62 23.86 -11.02
C ASN A 29 0.39 23.17 -10.38
N TRP A 30 0.52 22.52 -9.22
CA TRP A 30 -0.55 21.71 -8.61
C TRP A 30 -1.86 22.46 -8.37
N SER A 31 -1.78 23.73 -7.97
CA SER A 31 -2.97 24.53 -7.63
C SER A 31 -3.81 24.85 -8.86
N SER A 32 -3.17 25.13 -10.00
CA SER A 32 -3.86 25.36 -11.27
C SER A 32 -4.54 24.08 -11.79
N ILE A 33 -3.88 22.93 -11.62
CA ILE A 33 -4.42 21.61 -12.00
C ILE A 33 -5.64 21.27 -11.16
N LEU A 34 -5.56 21.50 -9.84
CA LEU A 34 -6.67 21.24 -8.93
C LEU A 34 -7.88 22.15 -9.23
N LYS A 35 -7.66 23.43 -9.55
CA LYS A 35 -8.73 24.36 -9.95
C LYS A 35 -9.41 23.94 -11.24
N ASN A 36 -8.66 23.39 -12.18
CA ASN A 36 -9.14 22.95 -13.49
C ASN A 36 -9.67 21.49 -13.49
N SER A 37 -9.83 20.87 -12.31
CA SER A 37 -10.26 19.47 -12.16
C SER A 37 -11.65 19.14 -12.73
N LYS A 38 -12.46 20.15 -13.07
CA LYS A 38 -13.78 20.00 -13.71
C LYS A 38 -13.73 19.70 -15.22
N VAL A 39 -12.55 19.58 -15.82
CA VAL A 39 -12.40 19.27 -17.25
C VAL A 39 -12.72 17.81 -17.50
N ASN A 40 -13.67 17.56 -18.40
CA ASN A 40 -14.28 16.26 -18.72
C ASN A 40 -13.35 15.24 -19.42
N HIS A 41 -12.05 15.25 -19.17
CA HIS A 41 -11.14 14.28 -19.76
C HIS A 41 -10.57 13.33 -18.71
N PRO A 42 -10.48 12.03 -19.02
CA PRO A 42 -9.87 11.06 -18.13
C PRO A 42 -8.38 11.41 -17.92
N LEU A 43 -8.08 12.00 -16.79
CA LEU A 43 -6.78 12.55 -16.44
C LEU A 43 -6.19 11.78 -15.25
N ILE A 44 -4.88 11.51 -15.31
CA ILE A 44 -4.09 11.03 -14.19
C ILE A 44 -3.00 12.03 -13.87
N VAL A 45 -2.82 12.33 -12.60
CA VAL A 45 -1.72 13.19 -12.16
C VAL A 45 -0.51 12.34 -11.78
N SER A 46 0.69 12.80 -12.14
CA SER A 46 1.94 12.11 -11.86
C SER A 46 2.88 13.01 -11.07
N LEU A 47 3.33 12.51 -9.92
CA LEU A 47 4.32 13.13 -9.05
C LEU A 47 5.60 12.30 -9.07
N ASN A 48 6.70 12.90 -9.50
CA ASN A 48 8.01 12.25 -9.53
C ASN A 48 8.96 12.87 -8.50
N VAL A 49 9.23 12.14 -7.44
CA VAL A 49 10.14 12.56 -6.37
C VAL A 49 11.47 11.79 -6.40
N SER A 50 11.75 11.05 -7.46
CA SER A 50 12.92 10.16 -7.52
C SER A 50 14.26 10.90 -7.47
N LYS A 51 14.28 12.18 -7.82
CA LYS A 51 15.49 13.03 -7.81
C LYS A 51 15.57 13.95 -6.58
N ILE A 52 14.53 13.93 -5.71
CA ILE A 52 14.48 14.74 -4.51
C ILE A 52 15.20 13.98 -3.39
N ILE A 53 16.18 14.60 -2.77
CA ILE A 53 16.98 14.02 -1.68
C ILE A 53 16.49 14.55 -0.33
N ASP A 54 16.04 15.79 -0.30
CA ASP A 54 15.58 16.45 0.89
C ASP A 54 14.28 15.82 1.43
N ARG A 55 14.32 15.39 2.70
CA ARG A 55 13.22 14.68 3.37
C ARG A 55 12.00 15.56 3.60
N ASP A 56 12.22 16.84 3.91
CA ASP A 56 11.13 17.78 4.18
C ASP A 56 10.37 18.06 2.89
N THR A 57 11.08 18.27 1.79
CA THR A 57 10.48 18.39 0.45
C THR A 57 9.70 17.13 0.07
N ILE A 58 10.23 15.94 0.33
CA ILE A 58 9.50 14.68 0.09
C ILE A 58 8.22 14.63 0.93
N SER A 59 8.26 15.09 2.18
CA SER A 59 7.08 15.15 3.05
C SER A 59 5.99 16.07 2.48
N ILE A 60 6.37 17.24 1.99
CA ILE A 60 5.45 18.17 1.31
C ILE A 60 4.81 17.50 0.08
N TYR A 61 5.59 16.79 -0.73
CA TYR A 61 5.06 16.04 -1.87
C TYR A 61 4.12 14.90 -1.46
N LYS A 62 4.34 14.24 -0.32
CA LYS A 62 3.43 13.24 0.23
C LYS A 62 2.09 13.84 0.64
N GLU A 63 2.08 15.02 1.23
CA GLU A 63 0.85 15.76 1.53
C GLU A 63 0.13 16.17 0.25
N LEU A 64 0.85 16.76 -0.70
CA LEU A 64 0.32 17.13 -2.01
C LEU A 64 -0.31 15.94 -2.73
N ARG A 65 0.36 14.79 -2.74
CA ARG A 65 -0.17 13.54 -3.27
C ARG A 65 -1.53 13.19 -2.65
N ASN A 66 -1.65 13.32 -1.34
CA ASN A 66 -2.89 12.99 -0.63
C ASN A 66 -4.02 13.98 -0.96
N ILE A 67 -3.68 15.27 -1.15
CA ILE A 67 -4.63 16.30 -1.59
C ILE A 67 -5.13 15.97 -3.01
N LEU A 68 -4.22 15.70 -3.94
CA LEU A 68 -4.55 15.40 -5.33
C LEU A 68 -5.34 14.10 -5.48
N ASN A 69 -5.06 13.08 -4.64
CA ASN A 69 -5.77 11.80 -4.72
C ASN A 69 -7.25 11.88 -4.29
N LYS A 70 -7.68 12.98 -3.68
CA LYS A 70 -9.10 13.25 -3.44
C LYS A 70 -9.88 13.58 -4.73
N SER A 71 -9.19 14.05 -5.77
CA SER A 71 -9.79 14.53 -7.02
C SER A 71 -9.29 13.80 -8.27
N PHE A 72 -8.18 13.08 -8.19
CA PHE A 72 -7.55 12.42 -9.34
C PHE A 72 -6.94 11.06 -8.97
N PRO A 73 -6.88 10.13 -9.95
CA PRO A 73 -5.92 9.03 -9.87
C PRO A 73 -4.49 9.57 -9.84
N VAL A 74 -3.63 8.95 -9.02
CA VAL A 74 -2.26 9.44 -8.81
C VAL A 74 -1.24 8.37 -9.16
N LEU A 75 -0.21 8.75 -9.95
CA LEU A 75 1.03 8.01 -10.11
C LEU A 75 2.09 8.65 -9.21
N TRP A 76 2.58 7.88 -8.27
CA TRP A 76 3.67 8.28 -7.36
C TRP A 76 4.95 7.56 -7.77
N ILE A 77 5.93 8.30 -8.31
CA ILE A 77 7.20 7.75 -8.80
C ILE A 77 8.30 8.13 -7.82
N SER A 78 8.95 7.13 -7.24
CA SER A 78 9.99 7.32 -6.23
C SER A 78 11.07 6.25 -6.30
N THR A 79 12.18 6.49 -5.59
CA THR A 79 13.22 5.49 -5.31
C THR A 79 12.91 4.65 -4.07
N GLU A 80 11.87 5.00 -3.31
CA GLU A 80 11.47 4.27 -2.11
C GLU A 80 11.15 2.82 -2.43
N LYS A 81 11.45 1.92 -1.49
CA LYS A 81 11.06 0.52 -1.59
C LYS A 81 9.53 0.42 -1.71
N LEU A 82 9.07 -0.35 -2.66
CA LEU A 82 7.66 -0.64 -2.79
C LEU A 82 7.19 -1.44 -1.57
N GLN A 83 6.25 -0.87 -0.83
CA GLN A 83 5.64 -1.46 0.35
C GLN A 83 4.15 -1.62 0.12
N TRP A 84 3.60 -2.73 0.59
CA TRP A 84 2.17 -2.98 0.58
C TRP A 84 1.63 -3.09 2.00
N SER A 85 0.34 -2.83 2.16
CA SER A 85 -0.39 -2.90 3.42
C SER A 85 -1.86 -3.21 3.15
N VAL A 86 -2.68 -3.24 4.17
CA VAL A 86 -4.13 -3.37 4.09
C VAL A 86 -4.80 -2.02 4.33
N ALA A 87 -6.06 -1.87 3.93
CA ALA A 87 -6.87 -0.71 4.21
C ALA A 87 -8.29 -1.12 4.60
N ASP A 88 -8.91 -0.32 5.45
CA ASP A 88 -10.28 -0.48 5.96
C ASP A 88 -11.31 0.41 5.24
N TYR A 89 -10.85 1.19 4.25
CA TYR A 89 -11.67 2.06 3.43
C TYR A 89 -11.27 1.99 1.96
N VAL A 90 -12.11 2.53 1.09
CA VAL A 90 -11.85 2.71 -0.35
C VAL A 90 -11.83 4.18 -0.69
N SER A 91 -10.78 4.64 -1.34
CA SER A 91 -10.68 6.01 -1.87
C SER A 91 -11.46 6.18 -3.16
N ASN A 92 -11.82 7.41 -3.51
CA ASN A 92 -12.52 7.71 -4.76
C ASN A 92 -11.66 7.39 -6.00
N PHE A 93 -10.35 7.54 -5.87
CA PHE A 93 -9.41 7.36 -6.97
C PHE A 93 -8.23 6.46 -6.56
N PRO A 94 -7.69 5.64 -7.48
CA PRO A 94 -6.54 4.81 -7.19
C PRO A 94 -5.26 5.62 -7.06
N MET A 95 -4.35 5.08 -6.26
CA MET A 95 -2.98 5.54 -6.12
C MET A 95 -2.03 4.41 -6.49
N ILE A 96 -1.17 4.67 -7.47
CA ILE A 96 -0.20 3.72 -7.98
C ILE A 96 1.21 4.21 -7.63
N LYS A 97 1.93 3.43 -6.83
CA LYS A 97 3.34 3.68 -6.51
C LYS A 97 4.20 2.96 -7.55
N ILE A 98 5.11 3.68 -8.18
CA ILE A 98 5.97 3.15 -9.26
C ILE A 98 7.43 3.32 -8.84
N ALA A 99 8.21 2.24 -8.96
CA ALA A 99 9.65 2.30 -8.79
C ALA A 99 10.26 3.11 -9.95
N SER A 100 10.99 4.17 -9.64
CA SER A 100 11.54 5.10 -10.65
C SER A 100 12.42 4.42 -11.69
N LYS A 101 13.13 3.35 -11.30
CA LYS A 101 13.97 2.54 -12.20
C LYS A 101 13.18 1.75 -13.25
N SER A 102 11.87 1.58 -13.05
CA SER A 102 11.01 0.76 -13.92
C SER A 102 10.32 1.58 -15.02
N VAL A 103 10.45 2.90 -15.02
CA VAL A 103 9.83 3.78 -15.99
C VAL A 103 10.77 4.87 -16.48
N ASN A 104 10.74 5.14 -17.78
CA ASN A 104 11.22 6.41 -18.29
C ASN A 104 10.11 7.45 -18.10
N TYR A 105 10.37 8.54 -17.38
CA TYR A 105 9.35 9.55 -17.00
C TYR A 105 8.90 10.44 -18.17
N ASP A 106 9.14 10.04 -19.39
CA ASP A 106 8.75 10.81 -20.59
C ASP A 106 7.43 10.35 -21.22
N PHE A 107 6.65 9.54 -20.51
CA PHE A 107 5.36 9.10 -20.98
C PHE A 107 4.28 10.18 -20.75
N SER A 108 3.35 10.30 -21.70
CA SER A 108 2.20 11.21 -21.65
C SER A 108 0.85 10.48 -21.51
N ARG A 109 0.85 9.16 -21.64
CA ARG A 109 -0.36 8.32 -21.55
C ARG A 109 -0.07 7.05 -20.76
N VAL A 110 -1.11 6.55 -20.09
CA VAL A 110 -1.06 5.28 -19.36
C VAL A 110 -2.36 4.50 -19.58
N GLN A 111 -2.23 3.20 -19.75
CA GLN A 111 -3.36 2.28 -19.75
C GLN A 111 -3.40 1.55 -18.42
N LEU A 112 -4.54 1.60 -17.76
CA LEU A 112 -4.78 0.96 -16.47
C LEU A 112 -5.89 -0.08 -16.59
N ASN A 113 -5.74 -1.17 -15.83
CA ASN A 113 -6.79 -2.12 -15.54
C ASN A 113 -6.64 -2.51 -14.07
N ILE A 114 -7.32 -1.77 -13.21
CA ILE A 114 -7.32 -1.96 -11.75
C ILE A 114 -8.70 -2.47 -11.36
N GLU A 115 -8.76 -3.69 -10.89
CA GLU A 115 -9.93 -4.26 -10.25
C GLU A 115 -9.79 -4.17 -8.75
N HIS A 116 -10.88 -3.86 -8.05
CA HIS A 116 -10.90 -3.87 -6.61
C HIS A 116 -12.17 -4.53 -6.10
N LYS A 117 -12.07 -5.14 -4.92
CA LYS A 117 -13.21 -5.67 -4.19
C LYS A 117 -13.06 -5.33 -2.71
N PHE A 118 -13.94 -4.49 -2.20
CA PHE A 118 -14.01 -4.22 -0.78
C PHE A 118 -14.96 -5.22 -0.11
N LYS A 119 -14.43 -5.98 0.85
CA LYS A 119 -15.21 -6.98 1.58
C LYS A 119 -15.53 -6.48 2.98
N LYS A 120 -16.76 -6.01 3.17
CA LYS A 120 -17.27 -5.63 4.50
C LYS A 120 -17.50 -6.86 5.37
N GLY A 121 -17.27 -6.73 6.67
CA GLY A 121 -17.57 -7.76 7.64
C GLY A 121 -16.76 -9.05 7.46
N LEU A 122 -15.49 -8.93 7.06
CA LEU A 122 -14.58 -10.06 7.04
C LEU A 122 -14.50 -10.68 8.44
N LYS A 123 -14.91 -11.94 8.57
CA LYS A 123 -14.79 -12.67 9.82
C LYS A 123 -13.36 -13.20 9.95
N THR A 124 -12.77 -12.94 11.11
CA THR A 124 -11.47 -13.48 11.51
C THR A 124 -11.62 -14.21 12.84
N GLN A 125 -10.61 -14.95 13.25
CA GLN A 125 -10.61 -15.66 14.52
C GLN A 125 -9.23 -15.60 15.18
N ASN A 126 -9.23 -15.59 16.50
CA ASN A 126 -8.04 -15.85 17.29
C ASN A 126 -8.06 -17.31 17.78
N VAL A 127 -6.91 -17.95 17.74
CA VAL A 127 -6.73 -19.26 18.38
C VAL A 127 -6.13 -19.02 19.76
N VAL A 128 -6.80 -19.53 20.80
CA VAL A 128 -6.37 -19.34 22.20
C VAL A 128 -6.13 -20.73 22.82
N GLY A 129 -4.95 -20.90 23.39
CA GLY A 129 -4.59 -22.06 24.20
C GLY A 129 -4.19 -21.61 25.60
N MET A 130 -4.29 -22.53 26.59
CA MET A 130 -3.88 -22.28 27.96
C MET A 130 -3.09 -23.46 28.51
N VAL A 131 -1.98 -23.13 29.12
CA VAL A 131 -1.20 -24.08 29.95
C VAL A 131 -1.43 -23.71 31.40
N SER A 132 -1.94 -24.66 32.20
CA SER A 132 -2.26 -24.43 33.62
C SER A 132 -1.00 -24.32 34.46
N GLY A 133 -0.90 -23.28 35.28
CA GLY A 133 0.20 -23.06 36.22
C GLY A 133 -0.24 -23.12 37.68
N ARG A 134 0.73 -23.02 38.57
CA ARG A 134 0.51 -23.08 40.05
C ARG A 134 -0.01 -21.74 40.61
N ARG A 135 0.11 -20.62 39.89
CA ARG A 135 -0.24 -19.29 40.38
C ARG A 135 -1.54 -18.82 39.73
N LYS A 136 -2.30 -17.96 40.44
CA LYS A 136 -3.53 -17.33 39.91
C LYS A 136 -3.27 -16.24 38.86
N LYS A 137 -2.02 -15.78 38.70
CA LYS A 137 -1.65 -14.78 37.70
C LYS A 137 -1.33 -15.48 36.39
N SER A 138 -1.88 -14.95 35.28
CA SER A 138 -1.60 -15.44 33.94
C SER A 138 -0.59 -14.55 33.22
N ILE A 139 0.24 -15.18 32.40
CA ILE A 139 1.10 -14.50 31.40
C ILE A 139 0.45 -14.74 30.05
N ILE A 140 0.22 -13.69 29.29
CA ILE A 140 -0.34 -13.77 27.93
C ILE A 140 0.80 -13.57 26.96
N ILE A 141 0.96 -14.51 26.03
CA ILE A 141 1.91 -14.45 24.92
C ILE A 141 1.09 -14.53 23.64
N SER A 142 1.31 -13.62 22.70
CA SER A 142 0.56 -13.57 21.46
C SER A 142 1.47 -13.38 20.26
N ALA A 143 1.08 -13.94 19.13
CA ALA A 143 1.69 -13.72 17.83
C ALA A 143 0.62 -13.78 16.75
N HIS A 144 0.65 -12.89 15.76
CA HIS A 144 -0.25 -13.02 14.62
C HIS A 144 0.34 -14.00 13.60
N TYR A 145 -0.52 -14.77 12.93
CA TYR A 145 -0.12 -15.76 11.92
C TYR A 145 -0.57 -15.42 10.50
N ASP A 146 -1.25 -14.30 10.34
CA ASP A 146 -1.61 -13.72 9.05
C ASP A 146 -0.51 -12.79 8.53
N HIS A 147 -0.40 -12.69 7.19
CA HIS A 147 0.48 -11.74 6.51
C HIS A 147 -0.18 -11.23 5.22
N LEU A 148 0.55 -10.41 4.45
CA LEU A 148 0.02 -9.67 3.30
C LEU A 148 -0.40 -10.54 2.10
N GLY A 149 -0.02 -11.82 2.07
CA GLY A 149 -0.42 -12.72 1.00
C GLY A 149 0.35 -12.48 -0.30
N MET A 150 -0.36 -12.15 -1.37
CA MET A 150 0.21 -12.00 -2.71
C MET A 150 -0.33 -10.75 -3.41
N MET A 151 0.51 -10.14 -4.25
CA MET A 151 0.09 -9.17 -5.26
C MET A 151 0.56 -9.66 -6.64
N GLY A 152 -0.38 -10.02 -7.51
CA GLY A 152 -0.07 -10.70 -8.76
C GLY A 152 0.72 -11.99 -8.50
N GLN A 153 1.93 -12.08 -9.04
CA GLN A 153 2.84 -13.21 -8.86
C GLN A 153 3.79 -13.05 -7.65
N VAL A 154 3.82 -11.87 -7.02
CA VAL A 154 4.75 -11.56 -5.92
C VAL A 154 4.16 -12.02 -4.60
N LYS A 155 4.88 -12.90 -3.90
CA LYS A 155 4.54 -13.40 -2.57
C LYS A 155 5.19 -12.55 -1.49
N PHE A 156 4.45 -12.33 -0.40
CA PHE A 156 4.94 -11.73 0.84
C PHE A 156 5.00 -12.84 1.90
N PRO A 157 6.16 -13.51 2.11
CA PRO A 157 6.21 -14.77 2.84
C PRO A 157 5.96 -14.64 4.34
N GLY A 158 6.18 -13.47 4.94
CA GLY A 158 5.90 -13.24 6.36
C GLY A 158 6.78 -14.04 7.33
N ALA A 159 7.96 -14.50 6.91
CA ALA A 159 8.81 -15.36 7.73
C ALA A 159 9.20 -14.71 9.08
N ASN A 160 9.61 -13.45 9.03
CA ASN A 160 9.97 -12.67 10.23
C ASN A 160 8.78 -11.86 10.77
N ASP A 161 7.73 -11.67 9.99
CA ASP A 161 6.52 -10.91 10.33
C ASP A 161 5.25 -11.72 9.95
N ASN A 162 4.75 -12.68 10.77
CA ASN A 162 5.28 -12.98 12.09
C ASN A 162 5.37 -14.51 12.33
N ALA A 163 5.76 -15.31 11.33
CA ALA A 163 5.91 -16.75 11.47
C ALA A 163 6.97 -17.12 12.54
N SER A 164 8.01 -16.29 12.70
CA SER A 164 9.00 -16.47 13.76
C SER A 164 8.39 -16.35 15.16
N GLY A 165 7.51 -15.37 15.38
CA GLY A 165 6.79 -15.21 16.65
C GLY A 165 5.83 -16.35 16.92
N VAL A 166 5.13 -16.85 15.89
CA VAL A 166 4.27 -18.04 16.01
C VAL A 166 5.09 -19.27 16.38
N SER A 167 6.24 -19.48 15.75
CA SER A 167 7.14 -20.59 16.08
C SER A 167 7.61 -20.52 17.52
N LEU A 168 8.01 -19.34 18.00
CA LEU A 168 8.40 -19.16 19.41
C LEU A 168 7.23 -19.47 20.35
N LEU A 169 6.02 -18.98 20.04
CA LEU A 169 4.83 -19.22 20.85
C LEU A 169 4.53 -20.72 20.98
N LEU A 170 4.60 -21.47 19.88
CA LEU A 170 4.38 -22.92 19.90
C LEU A 170 5.46 -23.67 20.72
N ASN A 171 6.72 -23.25 20.58
CA ASN A 171 7.80 -23.83 21.40
C ASN A 171 7.62 -23.56 22.90
N LEU A 172 7.21 -22.33 23.28
CA LEU A 172 6.92 -22.02 24.68
C LEU A 172 5.73 -22.82 25.22
N ALA A 173 4.66 -22.96 24.41
CA ALA A 173 3.51 -23.77 24.79
C ALA A 173 3.91 -25.24 25.05
N SER A 174 4.72 -25.82 24.18
CA SER A 174 5.25 -27.18 24.38
C SER A 174 6.10 -27.27 25.65
N TYR A 175 7.07 -26.38 25.82
CA TYR A 175 7.98 -26.36 26.98
C TYR A 175 7.27 -26.27 28.33
N TYR A 176 6.23 -25.45 28.42
CA TYR A 176 5.49 -25.27 29.69
C TYR A 176 4.36 -26.29 29.90
N SER A 177 4.05 -27.13 28.91
CA SER A 177 3.06 -28.21 29.04
C SER A 177 3.60 -29.47 29.64
N GLU A 178 4.92 -29.62 29.73
CA GLU A 178 5.65 -30.70 30.43
C GLU A 178 5.71 -30.40 31.92
#